data_1f16d34cc7c8e9547563daadee65701e
#
_entry.id   1f16d34cc7c8e9547563daadee65701e
#
_cell.length_a   1.000
_cell.length_b   1.000
_cell.length_c   1.000
_cell.angle_alpha   90.00
_cell.angle_beta   90.00
_cell.angle_gamma   90.00
#
_symmetry.space_group_name_H-M   'P 1'
#
loop_
_entity.id
_entity.type
_entity.pdbx_description
1 polymer ?
#
loop_
_entity_poly.entity_id
_entity_poly.type
_entity_poly.pdbx_seq_one_letter_code
_entity_poly.pdbx_strand_id
1 'polypeptide(L)'
;LSAVETIDLAYVGRGLHEELVAHVADQEGYFEDEGVHVAIRDGVSWPAERLRRGAVIGLGRTLVSRLKDGIEWTAVSFSTDHPLFWFLGNAEVKCMADLRGRRLAVHGPSDPPGTFARIVMRKHGLDPDKDLECIVGHPGDYQMDLRRLRDGSIDAAYVGSTLSPEQVAAEEGFHVLAWVGDHFQIPTVGVVVDPTHIPLDSPALQALARANERALQLLVEKPSRAVDYVAWFLDRLTREEAQHYYEDYVGPYFVPGRTADLDMAQQAIDTVAAELGIAPVPAEAMYGLAGKSIASI
;
A
#
# COMPACT_ATOMS: atom_id res chain seq x y z
N LEU A 1 28.19 0.10 -26.79
CA LEU A 1 26.85 0.19 -26.19
C LEU A 1 26.88 -0.72 -24.98
N SER A 2 26.92 -0.19 -23.74
CA SER A 2 26.65 -1.01 -22.54
C SER A 2 25.25 -1.59 -22.65
N ALA A 3 25.09 -2.86 -22.33
CA ALA A 3 23.78 -3.48 -22.25
C ALA A 3 22.94 -2.67 -21.24
N VAL A 4 21.71 -2.31 -21.60
CA VAL A 4 20.77 -1.67 -20.68
C VAL A 4 20.50 -2.70 -19.57
N GLU A 5 20.74 -2.31 -18.33
CA GLU A 5 20.55 -3.19 -17.19
C GLU A 5 19.04 -3.38 -16.96
N THR A 6 18.64 -4.63 -16.81
CA THR A 6 17.22 -4.98 -16.59
C THR A 6 16.99 -5.26 -15.11
N ILE A 7 15.92 -4.67 -14.53
CA ILE A 7 15.49 -4.92 -13.18
C ILE A 7 14.04 -5.44 -13.16
N ASP A 8 13.81 -6.57 -12.50
CA ASP A 8 12.45 -7.02 -12.21
C ASP A 8 11.90 -6.20 -11.03
N LEU A 9 10.73 -5.60 -11.23
CA LEU A 9 10.01 -4.83 -10.21
C LEU A 9 8.67 -5.53 -9.94
N ALA A 10 8.53 -6.16 -8.79
CA ALA A 10 7.34 -6.91 -8.42
C ALA A 10 6.46 -6.12 -7.45
N TYR A 11 5.17 -5.94 -7.76
CA TYR A 11 4.21 -5.53 -6.74
C TYR A 11 3.72 -6.75 -5.96
N VAL A 12 3.50 -6.57 -4.64
CA VAL A 12 3.11 -7.64 -3.71
C VAL A 12 1.74 -7.44 -3.09
N GLY A 13 1.05 -6.38 -3.46
CA GLY A 13 -0.36 -6.09 -3.24
C GLY A 13 -1.01 -5.73 -4.56
N ARG A 14 -2.34 -5.81 -4.63
CA ARG A 14 -3.11 -5.33 -5.77
C ARG A 14 -3.89 -4.11 -5.33
N GLY A 15 -3.72 -3.03 -6.08
CA GLY A 15 -4.47 -1.83 -5.83
C GLY A 15 -3.77 -0.58 -6.34
N LEU A 16 -4.53 0.50 -6.48
CA LEU A 16 -4.02 1.76 -6.99
C LEU A 16 -2.78 2.22 -6.23
N HIS A 17 -2.80 2.17 -4.89
CA HIS A 17 -1.69 2.70 -4.10
C HIS A 17 -0.39 1.90 -4.25
N GLU A 18 -0.47 0.60 -4.54
CA GLU A 18 0.71 -0.22 -4.80
C GLU A 18 1.27 0.02 -6.21
N GLU A 19 0.40 0.16 -7.21
CA GLU A 19 0.78 0.09 -8.61
C GLU A 19 0.97 1.47 -9.26
N LEU A 20 0.34 2.53 -8.73
CA LEU A 20 0.21 3.83 -9.39
C LEU A 20 1.56 4.44 -9.84
N VAL A 21 2.54 4.52 -8.93
CA VAL A 21 3.81 5.22 -9.21
C VAL A 21 4.61 4.51 -10.30
N ALA A 22 4.71 3.19 -10.21
CA ALA A 22 5.43 2.39 -11.21
C ALA A 22 4.70 2.42 -12.57
N HIS A 23 3.36 2.38 -12.54
CA HIS A 23 2.57 2.49 -13.77
C HIS A 23 2.76 3.86 -14.45
N VAL A 24 2.73 4.95 -13.70
CA VAL A 24 2.99 6.29 -14.24
C VAL A 24 4.40 6.36 -14.82
N ALA A 25 5.42 5.85 -14.11
CA ALA A 25 6.80 5.84 -14.58
C ALA A 25 6.95 5.08 -15.92
N ASP A 26 6.27 3.94 -16.05
CA ASP A 26 6.26 3.12 -17.27
C ASP A 26 5.55 3.84 -18.42
N GLN A 27 4.33 4.34 -18.20
CA GLN A 27 3.51 4.97 -19.23
C GLN A 27 4.10 6.30 -19.74
N GLU A 28 4.82 7.03 -18.90
CA GLU A 28 5.50 8.28 -19.27
C GLU A 28 6.92 8.05 -19.80
N GLY A 29 7.38 6.78 -19.87
CA GLY A 29 8.71 6.42 -20.40
C GLY A 29 9.87 6.78 -19.47
N TYR A 30 9.61 7.04 -18.18
CA TYR A 30 10.65 7.52 -17.26
C TYR A 30 11.73 6.48 -16.98
N PHE A 31 11.42 5.20 -17.01
CA PHE A 31 12.43 4.15 -16.84
C PHE A 31 13.44 4.15 -18.00
N GLU A 32 12.95 4.26 -19.23
CA GLU A 32 13.80 4.31 -20.41
C GLU A 32 14.64 5.59 -20.44
N ASP A 33 14.04 6.74 -20.10
CA ASP A 33 14.73 8.03 -20.01
C ASP A 33 15.89 7.99 -19.00
N GLU A 34 15.73 7.27 -17.87
CA GLU A 34 16.76 7.08 -16.87
C GLU A 34 17.77 5.97 -17.21
N GLY A 35 17.58 5.29 -18.35
CA GLY A 35 18.51 4.29 -18.87
C GLY A 35 18.40 2.92 -18.21
N VAL A 36 17.26 2.58 -17.64
CA VAL A 36 16.98 1.26 -17.05
C VAL A 36 15.80 0.60 -17.77
N HIS A 37 15.89 -0.71 -18.00
CA HIS A 37 14.73 -1.49 -18.42
C HIS A 37 14.06 -2.13 -17.22
N VAL A 38 12.79 -1.75 -16.94
CA VAL A 38 12.04 -2.26 -15.81
C VAL A 38 10.97 -3.23 -16.29
N ALA A 39 11.00 -4.46 -15.77
CA ALA A 39 9.98 -5.45 -16.02
C ALA A 39 9.03 -5.51 -14.82
N ILE A 40 7.86 -4.86 -14.93
CA ILE A 40 6.84 -4.87 -13.87
C ILE A 40 6.19 -6.26 -13.81
N ARG A 41 6.11 -6.85 -12.62
CA ARG A 41 5.65 -8.22 -12.36
C ARG A 41 4.58 -8.29 -11.29
N ASP A 42 3.62 -9.19 -11.47
CA ASP A 42 2.72 -9.61 -10.40
C ASP A 42 3.45 -10.59 -9.47
N GLY A 43 3.81 -10.11 -8.29
CA GLY A 43 4.49 -10.86 -7.25
C GLY A 43 3.59 -11.23 -6.06
N VAL A 44 2.27 -10.99 -6.15
CA VAL A 44 1.33 -11.22 -5.03
C VAL A 44 1.42 -12.64 -4.46
N SER A 45 1.53 -13.64 -5.32
CA SER A 45 1.63 -15.05 -4.93
C SER A 45 3.07 -15.58 -4.81
N TRP A 46 4.09 -14.73 -5.06
CA TRP A 46 5.47 -15.20 -5.05
C TRP A 46 5.98 -15.42 -3.63
N PRO A 47 6.77 -16.49 -3.41
CA PRO A 47 7.47 -16.68 -2.15
C PRO A 47 8.55 -15.61 -1.98
N ALA A 48 8.90 -15.31 -0.72
CA ALA A 48 9.89 -14.30 -0.38
C ALA A 48 11.24 -14.53 -1.09
N GLU A 49 11.69 -15.78 -1.21
CA GLU A 49 12.94 -16.14 -1.88
C GLU A 49 13.00 -15.73 -3.35
N ARG A 50 11.87 -15.76 -4.05
CA ARG A 50 11.79 -15.25 -5.42
C ARG A 50 11.80 -13.72 -5.47
N LEU A 51 11.09 -13.08 -4.55
CA LEU A 51 11.01 -11.62 -4.46
C LEU A 51 12.37 -10.98 -4.17
N ARG A 52 13.21 -11.62 -3.36
CA ARG A 52 14.55 -11.13 -2.99
C ARG A 52 15.47 -10.87 -4.18
N ARG A 53 15.23 -11.52 -5.33
CA ARG A 53 16.08 -11.43 -6.53
C ARG A 53 15.83 -10.18 -7.36
N GLY A 54 14.77 -9.44 -7.07
CA GLY A 54 14.37 -8.23 -7.77
C GLY A 54 14.08 -7.07 -6.80
N ALA A 55 13.63 -5.95 -7.34
CA ALA A 55 13.05 -4.87 -6.57
C ALA A 55 11.57 -5.18 -6.31
N VAL A 56 11.04 -4.72 -5.18
CA VAL A 56 9.67 -5.02 -4.75
C VAL A 56 8.95 -3.73 -4.34
N ILE A 57 7.73 -3.56 -4.84
CA ILE A 57 6.80 -2.55 -4.32
C ILE A 57 5.97 -3.21 -3.21
N GLY A 58 5.91 -2.59 -2.03
CA GLY A 58 5.10 -3.14 -0.94
C GLY A 58 5.86 -3.22 0.38
N LEU A 59 6.11 -2.06 0.99
CA LEU A 59 6.84 -1.93 2.26
C LEU A 59 6.19 -2.71 3.40
N GLY A 60 4.85 -2.79 3.44
CA GLY A 60 4.13 -3.50 4.48
C GLY A 60 4.43 -5.00 4.51
N ARG A 61 4.36 -5.68 3.35
CA ARG A 61 4.66 -7.11 3.26
C ARG A 61 6.11 -7.41 3.54
N THR A 62 7.02 -6.59 3.01
CA THR A 62 8.46 -6.77 3.23
C THR A 62 8.86 -6.48 4.66
N LEU A 63 8.20 -5.51 5.34
CA LEU A 63 8.38 -5.29 6.77
C LEU A 63 7.99 -6.54 7.56
N VAL A 64 6.84 -7.15 7.29
CA VAL A 64 6.42 -8.36 7.99
C VAL A 64 7.39 -9.52 7.74
N SER A 65 7.88 -9.70 6.50
CA SER A 65 8.93 -10.71 6.21
C SER A 65 10.24 -10.40 6.93
N ARG A 66 10.60 -9.12 7.08
CA ARG A 66 11.78 -8.72 7.87
C ARG A 66 11.60 -9.08 9.35
N LEU A 67 10.43 -8.80 9.90
CA LEU A 67 10.13 -9.11 11.30
C LEU A 67 10.05 -10.61 11.59
N LYS A 68 9.44 -11.39 10.70
CA LYS A 68 9.21 -12.83 10.89
C LYS A 68 10.35 -13.71 10.42
N ASP A 69 10.90 -13.40 9.25
CA ASP A 69 11.81 -14.29 8.52
C ASP A 69 13.26 -13.77 8.59
N GLY A 70 13.50 -12.58 9.16
CA GLY A 70 14.82 -11.96 9.29
C GLY A 70 15.45 -11.52 7.97
N ILE A 71 14.65 -11.33 6.91
CA ILE A 71 15.16 -10.89 5.60
C ILE A 71 15.51 -9.40 5.69
N GLU A 72 16.71 -9.03 5.26
CA GLU A 72 17.23 -7.65 5.37
C GLU A 72 16.66 -6.71 4.30
N TRP A 73 15.34 -6.65 4.15
CA TRP A 73 14.71 -5.69 3.27
C TRP A 73 15.08 -4.25 3.61
N THR A 74 15.42 -3.47 2.58
CA THR A 74 15.80 -2.06 2.72
C THR A 74 15.05 -1.22 1.68
N ALA A 75 14.38 -0.17 2.14
CA ALA A 75 13.64 0.73 1.27
C ALA A 75 14.58 1.72 0.58
N VAL A 76 14.48 1.83 -0.75
CA VAL A 76 15.27 2.74 -1.59
C VAL A 76 14.45 3.91 -2.12
N SER A 77 13.14 3.77 -2.17
CA SER A 77 12.20 4.86 -2.44
C SER A 77 10.98 4.76 -1.53
N PHE A 78 10.27 5.88 -1.42
CA PHE A 78 9.13 6.02 -0.54
C PHE A 78 8.06 6.85 -1.24
N SER A 79 6.85 6.35 -1.34
CA SER A 79 5.75 6.98 -2.07
C SER A 79 4.67 7.55 -1.16
N THR A 80 4.23 6.78 -0.17
CA THR A 80 3.20 7.20 0.79
C THR A 80 3.30 6.44 2.11
N ASP A 81 2.88 7.11 3.18
CA ASP A 81 2.75 6.56 4.54
C ASP A 81 1.28 6.34 4.95
N HIS A 82 0.35 6.60 4.05
CA HIS A 82 -1.08 6.44 4.30
C HIS A 82 -1.61 5.19 3.59
N PRO A 83 -1.85 4.07 4.31
CA PRO A 83 -2.42 2.86 3.73
C PRO A 83 -3.82 3.12 3.17
N LEU A 84 -4.04 2.83 1.88
CA LEU A 84 -5.34 2.98 1.23
C LEU A 84 -6.19 1.72 1.43
N PHE A 85 -6.68 1.58 2.66
CA PHE A 85 -7.65 0.56 3.07
C PHE A 85 -8.77 1.22 3.86
N TRP A 86 -9.98 0.69 3.74
CA TRP A 86 -11.19 1.23 4.38
C TRP A 86 -12.02 0.14 5.02
N PHE A 87 -12.76 0.52 6.05
CA PHE A 87 -13.85 -0.27 6.59
C PHE A 87 -15.15 0.23 5.99
N LEU A 88 -15.91 -0.69 5.39
CA LEU A 88 -17.26 -0.43 4.85
C LEU A 88 -18.27 -1.20 5.70
N GLY A 89 -19.35 -0.54 6.11
CA GLY A 89 -20.49 -1.12 6.79
C GLY A 89 -21.72 -1.19 5.89
N ASN A 90 -22.61 -2.16 6.12
CA ASN A 90 -23.94 -2.17 5.52
C ASN A 90 -24.82 -1.02 6.10
N ALA A 91 -26.07 -0.92 5.68
CA ALA A 91 -26.98 0.16 6.09
C ALA A 91 -27.19 0.28 7.62
N GLU A 92 -26.92 -0.80 8.39
CA GLU A 92 -27.08 -0.81 9.85
C GLU A 92 -25.80 -0.46 10.61
N VAL A 93 -24.62 -0.61 9.98
CA VAL A 93 -23.30 -0.37 10.57
C VAL A 93 -22.80 0.97 10.04
N LYS A 94 -22.89 2.02 10.84
CA LYS A 94 -22.63 3.42 10.43
C LYS A 94 -21.34 4.00 10.97
N CYS A 95 -20.74 3.36 11.97
CA CYS A 95 -19.46 3.77 12.54
C CYS A 95 -18.69 2.55 13.07
N MET A 96 -17.42 2.73 13.40
CA MET A 96 -16.58 1.65 13.92
C MET A 96 -17.13 1.01 15.20
N ALA A 97 -17.82 1.76 16.07
CA ALA A 97 -18.40 1.24 17.30
C ALA A 97 -19.52 0.22 17.05
N ASP A 98 -20.24 0.37 15.92
CA ASP A 98 -21.34 -0.52 15.52
C ASP A 98 -20.85 -1.91 15.10
N LEU A 99 -19.53 -2.11 14.93
CA LEU A 99 -18.94 -3.41 14.62
C LEU A 99 -19.05 -4.42 15.78
N ARG A 100 -19.37 -3.99 17.02
CA ARG A 100 -19.53 -4.91 18.14
C ARG A 100 -20.62 -5.95 17.86
N GLY A 101 -20.25 -7.23 18.00
CA GLY A 101 -21.14 -8.37 17.74
C GLY A 101 -21.44 -8.59 16.26
N ARG A 102 -20.75 -7.91 15.34
CA ARG A 102 -20.96 -8.02 13.90
C ARG A 102 -19.90 -8.89 13.21
N ARG A 103 -20.19 -9.29 11.98
CA ARG A 103 -19.31 -10.08 11.12
C ARG A 103 -18.57 -9.15 10.18
N LEU A 104 -17.24 -9.13 10.27
CA LEU A 104 -16.34 -8.33 9.43
C LEU A 104 -15.52 -9.25 8.54
N ALA A 105 -15.65 -9.11 7.22
CA ALA A 105 -14.69 -9.71 6.29
C ALA A 105 -13.39 -8.91 6.29
N VAL A 106 -12.26 -9.56 6.58
CA VAL A 106 -10.95 -8.93 6.74
C VAL A 106 -9.84 -9.86 6.27
N HIS A 107 -8.67 -9.30 5.96
CA HIS A 107 -7.46 -10.06 5.64
C HIS A 107 -7.02 -10.93 6.82
N GLY A 108 -6.19 -11.92 6.54
CA GLY A 108 -5.58 -12.76 7.58
C GLY A 108 -4.87 -11.91 8.66
N PRO A 109 -4.95 -12.29 9.94
CA PRO A 109 -4.44 -11.48 11.04
C PRO A 109 -2.92 -11.27 11.01
N SER A 110 -2.20 -12.12 10.28
CA SER A 110 -0.74 -12.02 10.08
C SER A 110 -0.34 -11.42 8.74
N ASP A 111 -1.31 -11.08 7.90
CA ASP A 111 -1.07 -10.36 6.66
C ASP A 111 -0.95 -8.85 6.97
N PRO A 112 -0.10 -8.08 6.28
CA PRO A 112 0.06 -6.66 6.58
C PRO A 112 -1.26 -5.89 6.62
N PRO A 113 -2.16 -5.99 5.61
CA PRO A 113 -3.44 -5.28 5.67
C PRO A 113 -4.32 -5.73 6.83
N GLY A 114 -4.33 -7.03 7.15
CA GLY A 114 -5.08 -7.56 8.30
C GLY A 114 -4.53 -7.08 9.65
N THR A 115 -3.20 -7.01 9.77
CA THR A 115 -2.54 -6.43 10.94
C THR A 115 -2.92 -4.95 11.11
N PHE A 116 -2.94 -4.16 10.02
CA PHE A 116 -3.35 -2.76 10.06
C PHE A 116 -4.82 -2.61 10.46
N ALA A 117 -5.70 -3.46 9.94
CA ALA A 117 -7.11 -3.49 10.34
C ALA A 117 -7.26 -3.72 11.85
N ARG A 118 -6.55 -4.69 12.41
CA ARG A 118 -6.58 -4.99 13.86
C ARG A 118 -6.09 -3.81 14.69
N ILE A 119 -5.00 -3.15 14.27
CA ILE A 119 -4.47 -1.95 14.94
C ILE A 119 -5.53 -0.84 14.96
N VAL A 120 -6.19 -0.58 13.83
CA VAL A 120 -7.23 0.45 13.74
C VAL A 120 -8.44 0.09 14.59
N MET A 121 -8.90 -1.16 14.57
CA MET A 121 -9.98 -1.62 15.45
C MET A 121 -9.65 -1.36 16.93
N ARG A 122 -8.43 -1.70 17.39
CA ARG A 122 -7.99 -1.42 18.77
C ARG A 122 -7.97 0.07 19.10
N LYS A 123 -7.57 0.93 18.17
CA LYS A 123 -7.63 2.41 18.33
C LYS A 123 -9.06 2.92 18.51
N HIS A 124 -10.04 2.23 17.94
CA HIS A 124 -11.47 2.50 18.16
C HIS A 124 -12.06 1.77 19.37
N GLY A 125 -11.24 1.18 20.24
CA GLY A 125 -11.68 0.49 21.45
C GLY A 125 -12.37 -0.86 21.19
N LEU A 126 -12.12 -1.47 20.02
CA LEU A 126 -12.61 -2.80 19.67
C LEU A 126 -11.48 -3.84 19.88
N ASP A 127 -11.79 -4.93 20.55
CA ASP A 127 -10.92 -6.10 20.57
C ASP A 127 -11.29 -7.03 19.39
N PRO A 128 -10.44 -7.13 18.35
CA PRO A 128 -10.76 -7.92 17.15
C PRO A 128 -10.92 -9.41 17.42
N ASP A 129 -10.51 -9.89 18.61
CA ASP A 129 -10.60 -11.30 18.99
C ASP A 129 -11.84 -11.61 19.85
N LYS A 130 -12.55 -10.57 20.34
CA LYS A 130 -13.67 -10.74 21.29
C LYS A 130 -14.92 -9.97 20.92
N ASP A 131 -14.76 -8.76 20.36
CA ASP A 131 -15.87 -7.82 20.19
C ASP A 131 -16.65 -8.05 18.91
N LEU A 132 -16.09 -8.77 17.93
CA LEU A 132 -16.70 -9.02 16.62
C LEU A 132 -16.22 -10.35 16.04
N GLU A 133 -16.93 -10.86 15.04
CA GLU A 133 -16.53 -12.05 14.30
C GLU A 133 -15.71 -11.66 13.06
N CYS A 134 -14.39 -11.84 13.10
CA CYS A 134 -13.53 -11.67 11.95
C CYS A 134 -13.62 -12.89 11.02
N ILE A 135 -14.12 -12.66 9.79
CA ILE A 135 -14.24 -13.69 8.77
C ILE A 135 -13.17 -13.42 7.70
N VAL A 136 -12.55 -14.47 7.17
CA VAL A 136 -11.58 -14.31 6.10
C VAL A 136 -12.27 -13.71 4.86
N GLY A 137 -11.75 -12.54 4.43
CA GLY A 137 -12.15 -11.83 3.23
C GLY A 137 -11.48 -12.38 1.98
N HIS A 138 -11.69 -11.69 0.87
CA HIS A 138 -11.13 -12.02 -0.44
C HIS A 138 -10.11 -10.95 -0.88
N PRO A 139 -8.88 -10.96 -0.37
CA PRO A 139 -7.87 -9.99 -0.74
C PRO A 139 -7.65 -9.95 -2.26
N GLY A 140 -7.72 -8.74 -2.85
CA GLY A 140 -7.59 -8.56 -4.29
C GLY A 140 -8.87 -8.80 -5.10
N ASP A 141 -9.91 -9.45 -4.53
CA ASP A 141 -11.26 -9.56 -5.13
C ASP A 141 -12.33 -9.09 -4.15
N TYR A 142 -12.30 -7.82 -3.82
CA TYR A 142 -13.26 -7.21 -2.90
C TYR A 142 -14.70 -7.24 -3.42
N GLN A 143 -14.93 -7.48 -4.71
CA GLN A 143 -16.27 -7.65 -5.26
C GLN A 143 -16.99 -8.85 -4.64
N MET A 144 -16.25 -9.89 -4.23
CA MET A 144 -16.81 -11.01 -3.47
C MET A 144 -17.32 -10.56 -2.11
N ASP A 145 -16.55 -9.76 -1.37
CA ASP A 145 -16.94 -9.28 -0.06
C ASP A 145 -18.07 -8.24 -0.18
N LEU A 146 -18.09 -7.39 -1.21
CA LEU A 146 -19.24 -6.52 -1.49
C LEU A 146 -20.53 -7.30 -1.78
N ARG A 147 -20.46 -8.44 -2.48
CA ARG A 147 -21.63 -9.33 -2.65
C ARG A 147 -22.12 -9.89 -1.33
N ARG A 148 -21.21 -10.35 -0.47
CA ARG A 148 -21.54 -10.86 0.88
C ARG A 148 -22.11 -9.77 1.78
N LEU A 149 -21.64 -8.53 1.64
CA LEU A 149 -22.18 -7.37 2.35
C LEU A 149 -23.60 -7.06 1.89
N ARG A 150 -23.86 -7.14 0.58
CA ARG A 150 -25.15 -6.91 -0.06
C ARG A 150 -26.18 -7.97 0.28
N ASP A 151 -25.80 -9.24 0.36
CA ASP A 151 -26.70 -10.36 0.71
C ASP A 151 -26.86 -10.59 2.21
N GLY A 152 -26.13 -9.81 3.05
CA GLY A 152 -26.21 -9.90 4.50
C GLY A 152 -25.44 -11.07 5.12
N SER A 153 -24.59 -11.77 4.35
CA SER A 153 -23.74 -12.83 4.92
C SER A 153 -22.61 -12.26 5.80
N ILE A 154 -22.26 -10.99 5.61
CA ILE A 154 -21.40 -10.20 6.49
C ILE A 154 -22.06 -8.84 6.76
N ASP A 155 -21.61 -8.15 7.81
CA ASP A 155 -22.15 -6.86 8.22
C ASP A 155 -21.20 -5.71 7.86
N ALA A 156 -19.91 -6.01 7.70
CA ALA A 156 -18.87 -5.07 7.27
C ALA A 156 -17.79 -5.79 6.46
N ALA A 157 -17.05 -5.01 5.66
CA ALA A 157 -15.92 -5.47 4.85
C ALA A 157 -14.73 -4.52 4.98
N TYR A 158 -13.53 -5.09 5.01
CA TYR A 158 -12.27 -4.36 4.93
C TYR A 158 -11.73 -4.46 3.51
N VAL A 159 -11.62 -3.34 2.84
CA VAL A 159 -11.34 -3.26 1.40
C VAL A 159 -10.13 -2.39 1.10
N GLY A 160 -9.45 -2.66 -0.01
CA GLY A 160 -8.30 -1.90 -0.49
C GLY A 160 -8.59 -1.10 -1.76
N SER A 161 -7.58 -0.47 -2.31
CA SER A 161 -7.65 0.53 -3.36
C SER A 161 -7.86 -0.01 -4.80
N THR A 162 -8.49 -1.18 -4.95
CA THR A 162 -9.02 -1.63 -6.24
C THR A 162 -10.43 -1.10 -6.52
N LEU A 163 -10.96 -0.29 -5.61
CA LEU A 163 -12.26 0.37 -5.72
C LEU A 163 -12.23 1.73 -5.00
N SER A 164 -13.19 2.59 -5.30
CA SER A 164 -13.46 3.80 -4.51
C SER A 164 -14.50 3.47 -3.44
N PRO A 165 -14.16 3.66 -2.14
CA PRO A 165 -15.07 3.34 -1.06
C PRO A 165 -16.30 4.24 -1.05
N GLU A 166 -16.17 5.52 -1.41
CA GLU A 166 -17.28 6.49 -1.46
C GLU A 166 -18.25 6.15 -2.58
N GLN A 167 -17.75 5.80 -3.77
CA GLN A 167 -18.58 5.39 -4.89
C GLN A 167 -19.39 4.14 -4.51
N VAL A 168 -18.71 3.12 -3.97
CA VAL A 168 -19.37 1.88 -3.52
C VAL A 168 -20.42 2.17 -2.45
N ALA A 169 -20.09 3.02 -1.48
CA ALA A 169 -21.01 3.40 -0.42
C ALA A 169 -22.26 4.11 -0.97
N ALA A 170 -22.07 5.03 -1.92
CA ALA A 170 -23.16 5.76 -2.55
C ALA A 170 -24.06 4.86 -3.42
N GLU A 171 -23.48 3.97 -4.22
CA GLU A 171 -24.21 3.05 -5.11
C GLU A 171 -25.02 2.00 -4.33
N GLU A 172 -24.48 1.49 -3.23
CA GLU A 172 -25.03 0.34 -2.52
C GLU A 172 -25.78 0.72 -1.22
N GLY A 173 -25.75 1.99 -0.82
CA GLY A 173 -26.30 2.44 0.46
C GLY A 173 -25.49 1.96 1.67
N PHE A 174 -24.19 1.74 1.48
CA PHE A 174 -23.23 1.38 2.53
C PHE A 174 -22.65 2.63 3.20
N HIS A 175 -21.87 2.42 4.25
CA HIS A 175 -21.20 3.49 4.98
C HIS A 175 -19.68 3.26 4.98
N VAL A 176 -18.90 4.29 4.68
CA VAL A 176 -17.47 4.31 4.97
C VAL A 176 -17.30 4.57 6.47
N LEU A 177 -16.77 3.58 7.19
CA LEU A 177 -16.66 3.65 8.67
C LEU A 177 -15.36 4.29 9.12
N ALA A 178 -14.27 3.99 8.41
CA ALA A 178 -12.94 4.53 8.67
C ALA A 178 -12.02 4.31 7.47
N TRP A 179 -11.13 5.27 7.23
CA TRP A 179 -9.96 5.11 6.39
C TRP A 179 -8.75 4.79 7.27
N VAL A 180 -8.00 3.73 6.94
CA VAL A 180 -6.84 3.31 7.73
C VAL A 180 -5.78 4.40 7.79
N GLY A 181 -5.53 5.12 6.70
CA GLY A 181 -4.53 6.18 6.61
C GLY A 181 -4.72 7.32 7.61
N ASP A 182 -5.96 7.62 8.00
CA ASP A 182 -6.25 8.62 9.03
C ASP A 182 -5.92 8.15 10.46
N HIS A 183 -5.90 6.85 10.67
CA HIS A 183 -5.76 6.27 12.00
C HIS A 183 -4.42 5.59 12.25
N PHE A 184 -3.77 5.11 11.19
CA PHE A 184 -2.51 4.39 11.30
C PHE A 184 -1.60 4.72 10.10
N GLN A 185 -0.57 5.50 10.36
CA GLN A 185 0.43 5.89 9.38
C GLN A 185 1.66 4.99 9.51
N ILE A 186 2.14 4.51 8.37
CA ILE A 186 3.37 3.72 8.25
C ILE A 186 3.89 3.90 6.81
N PRO A 187 5.20 4.01 6.58
CA PRO A 187 5.70 3.91 5.21
C PRO A 187 5.22 2.60 4.60
N THR A 188 4.23 2.67 3.70
CA THR A 188 3.51 1.49 3.21
C THR A 188 3.77 1.18 1.75
N VAL A 189 4.06 2.20 0.95
CA VAL A 189 4.37 2.09 -0.47
C VAL A 189 5.69 2.75 -0.79
N GLY A 190 6.45 2.08 -1.62
CA GLY A 190 7.77 2.44 -2.08
C GLY A 190 8.49 1.19 -2.56
N VAL A 191 9.73 1.32 -2.97
CA VAL A 191 10.54 0.20 -3.48
C VAL A 191 11.52 -0.26 -2.42
N VAL A 192 11.57 -1.57 -2.22
CA VAL A 192 12.56 -2.24 -1.37
C VAL A 192 13.35 -3.24 -2.18
N VAL A 193 14.56 -3.51 -1.71
CA VAL A 193 15.44 -4.59 -2.19
C VAL A 193 16.00 -5.38 -1.01
N ASP A 194 16.43 -6.60 -1.29
CA ASP A 194 17.34 -7.33 -0.43
C ASP A 194 18.78 -7.01 -0.85
N PRO A 195 19.58 -6.30 -0.03
CA PRO A 195 20.93 -5.87 -0.40
C PRO A 195 21.90 -7.04 -0.66
N THR A 196 21.55 -8.26 -0.20
CA THR A 196 22.35 -9.45 -0.48
C THR A 196 22.19 -9.94 -1.92
N HIS A 197 21.15 -9.49 -2.63
CA HIS A 197 20.86 -9.83 -4.02
C HIS A 197 21.05 -8.65 -4.97
N ILE A 198 20.61 -7.45 -4.56
CA ILE A 198 20.74 -6.22 -5.36
C ILE A 198 21.54 -5.19 -4.54
N PRO A 199 22.77 -4.87 -4.94
CA PRO A 199 23.57 -3.87 -4.27
C PRO A 199 22.88 -2.50 -4.26
N LEU A 200 22.94 -1.78 -3.14
CA LEU A 200 22.29 -0.48 -2.99
C LEU A 200 22.89 0.61 -3.89
N ASP A 201 24.12 0.44 -4.32
CA ASP A 201 24.83 1.31 -5.27
C ASP A 201 24.63 0.91 -6.74
N SER A 202 23.78 -0.05 -7.03
CA SER A 202 23.45 -0.47 -8.40
C SER A 202 22.93 0.71 -9.22
N PRO A 203 23.52 1.04 -10.39
CA PRO A 203 23.05 2.11 -11.27
C PRO A 203 21.60 1.92 -11.71
N ALA A 204 21.16 0.68 -11.96
CA ALA A 204 19.80 0.38 -12.35
C ALA A 204 18.80 0.66 -11.22
N LEU A 205 19.16 0.34 -9.97
CA LEU A 205 18.34 0.64 -8.81
C LEU A 205 18.20 2.15 -8.59
N GLN A 206 19.28 2.90 -8.77
CA GLN A 206 19.26 4.36 -8.68
C GLN A 206 18.42 4.99 -9.82
N ALA A 207 18.54 4.46 -11.04
CA ALA A 207 17.72 4.89 -12.17
C ALA A 207 16.22 4.63 -11.93
N LEU A 208 15.88 3.45 -11.43
CA LEU A 208 14.50 3.11 -11.04
C LEU A 208 13.97 4.07 -9.97
N ALA A 209 14.76 4.40 -8.96
CA ALA A 209 14.33 5.32 -7.91
C ALA A 209 14.12 6.76 -8.46
N ARG A 210 14.99 7.24 -9.39
CA ARG A 210 14.78 8.54 -10.07
C ARG A 210 13.54 8.55 -10.93
N ALA A 211 13.26 7.46 -11.66
CA ALA A 211 12.04 7.34 -12.47
C ALA A 211 10.78 7.40 -11.60
N ASN A 212 10.77 6.72 -10.45
CA ASN A 212 9.67 6.79 -9.49
C ASN A 212 9.50 8.21 -8.90
N GLU A 213 10.58 8.90 -8.62
CA GLU A 213 10.55 10.29 -8.17
C GLU A 213 9.91 11.22 -9.21
N ARG A 214 10.25 11.05 -10.49
CA ARG A 214 9.62 11.79 -11.60
C ARG A 214 8.12 11.48 -11.71
N ALA A 215 7.72 10.24 -11.47
CA ALA A 215 6.31 9.87 -11.44
C ALA A 215 5.56 10.56 -10.29
N LEU A 216 6.15 10.61 -9.10
CA LEU A 216 5.60 11.36 -7.96
C LEU A 216 5.50 12.87 -8.27
N GLN A 217 6.51 13.45 -8.93
CA GLN A 217 6.48 14.86 -9.39
C GLN A 217 5.30 15.11 -10.34
N LEU A 218 5.07 14.20 -11.29
CA LEU A 218 3.92 14.30 -12.21
C LEU A 218 2.60 14.31 -11.44
N LEU A 219 2.44 13.43 -10.44
CA LEU A 219 1.21 13.33 -9.66
C LEU A 219 0.87 14.66 -8.95
N VAL A 220 1.87 15.45 -8.56
CA VAL A 220 1.68 16.75 -7.88
C VAL A 220 1.60 17.90 -8.91
N GLU A 221 2.51 17.94 -9.88
CA GLU A 221 2.64 19.08 -10.80
C GLU A 221 1.60 19.07 -11.92
N LYS A 222 1.04 17.90 -12.24
CA LYS A 222 0.06 17.71 -13.31
C LYS A 222 -1.22 17.02 -12.82
N PRO A 223 -2.00 17.64 -11.90
CA PRO A 223 -3.17 17.01 -11.27
C PRO A 223 -4.16 16.43 -12.29
N SER A 224 -4.43 17.13 -13.39
CA SER A 224 -5.33 16.63 -14.45
C SER A 224 -4.84 15.30 -15.05
N ARG A 225 -3.51 15.14 -15.24
CA ARG A 225 -2.92 13.90 -15.75
C ARG A 225 -2.96 12.80 -14.67
N ALA A 226 -2.73 13.16 -13.42
CA ALA A 226 -2.87 12.23 -12.29
C ALA A 226 -4.30 11.68 -12.17
N VAL A 227 -5.31 12.54 -12.34
CA VAL A 227 -6.72 12.13 -12.37
C VAL A 227 -7.00 11.17 -13.53
N ASP A 228 -6.40 11.36 -14.71
CA ASP A 228 -6.55 10.43 -15.83
C ASP A 228 -6.02 9.03 -15.47
N TYR A 229 -4.89 8.93 -14.74
CA TYR A 229 -4.37 7.66 -14.24
C TYR A 229 -5.27 7.02 -13.17
N VAL A 230 -5.82 7.81 -12.24
CA VAL A 230 -6.81 7.32 -11.26
C VAL A 230 -8.05 6.77 -11.98
N ALA A 231 -8.60 7.51 -12.94
CA ALA A 231 -9.76 7.08 -13.71
C ALA A 231 -9.48 5.84 -14.57
N TRP A 232 -8.26 5.70 -15.09
CA TRP A 232 -7.85 4.51 -15.82
C TRP A 232 -7.76 3.28 -14.92
N PHE A 233 -7.22 3.45 -13.71
CA PHE A 233 -7.04 2.36 -12.75
C PHE A 233 -8.36 1.93 -12.12
N LEU A 234 -9.19 2.90 -11.75
CA LEU A 234 -10.54 2.71 -11.19
C LEU A 234 -11.56 2.97 -12.29
N ASP A 235 -11.62 2.08 -13.28
CA ASP A 235 -12.33 2.20 -14.54
C ASP A 235 -13.86 2.43 -14.44
N ARG A 236 -14.43 2.23 -13.23
CA ARG A 236 -15.84 2.51 -12.94
C ARG A 236 -16.10 3.94 -12.51
N LEU A 237 -15.08 4.73 -12.22
CA LEU A 237 -15.23 6.12 -11.81
C LEU A 237 -15.52 7.01 -13.02
N THR A 238 -16.45 7.95 -12.84
CA THR A 238 -16.50 9.15 -13.67
C THR A 238 -15.25 9.99 -13.45
N ARG A 239 -14.96 10.93 -14.37
CA ARG A 239 -13.82 11.83 -14.18
C ARG A 239 -13.98 12.71 -12.91
N GLU A 240 -15.18 13.10 -12.54
CA GLU A 240 -15.46 13.88 -11.33
C GLU A 240 -15.16 13.06 -10.06
N GLU A 241 -15.60 11.82 -10.01
CA GLU A 241 -15.30 10.89 -8.91
C GLU A 241 -13.79 10.59 -8.82
N ALA A 242 -13.12 10.42 -9.95
CA ALA A 242 -11.66 10.26 -9.99
C ALA A 242 -10.91 11.52 -9.51
N GLN A 243 -11.46 12.71 -9.78
CA GLN A 243 -10.92 13.97 -9.25
C GLN A 243 -11.04 14.00 -7.73
N HIS A 244 -12.21 13.68 -7.17
CA HIS A 244 -12.40 13.61 -5.71
C HIS A 244 -11.48 12.59 -5.07
N TYR A 245 -11.39 11.39 -5.65
CA TYR A 245 -10.47 10.35 -5.15
C TYR A 245 -9.00 10.82 -5.14
N TYR A 246 -8.59 11.53 -6.20
CA TYR A 246 -7.24 12.10 -6.27
C TYR A 246 -7.03 13.16 -5.18
N GLU A 247 -7.98 14.07 -4.98
CA GLU A 247 -7.91 15.15 -3.99
C GLU A 247 -7.88 14.62 -2.56
N ASP A 248 -8.62 13.53 -2.29
CA ASP A 248 -8.75 12.96 -0.95
C ASP A 248 -7.62 12.00 -0.60
N TYR A 249 -7.09 11.22 -1.57
CA TYR A 249 -6.23 10.07 -1.26
C TYR A 249 -4.88 10.03 -1.99
N VAL A 250 -4.72 10.74 -3.09
CA VAL A 250 -3.49 10.68 -3.90
C VAL A 250 -2.68 11.96 -3.80
N GLY A 251 -3.24 13.08 -4.22
CA GLY A 251 -2.54 14.37 -4.31
C GLY A 251 -1.88 14.80 -3.01
N PRO A 252 -2.53 14.69 -1.83
CA PRO A 252 -1.94 15.08 -0.55
C PRO A 252 -0.86 14.13 -0.04
N TYR A 253 -0.86 12.86 -0.44
CA TYR A 253 -0.09 11.81 0.22
C TYR A 253 0.99 11.15 -0.63
N PHE A 254 0.91 11.23 -1.96
CA PHE A 254 1.93 10.77 -2.89
C PHE A 254 2.81 11.95 -3.31
N VAL A 255 3.80 12.28 -2.50
CA VAL A 255 4.57 13.54 -2.62
C VAL A 255 6.03 13.24 -2.95
N PRO A 256 6.61 13.92 -3.98
CA PRO A 256 8.01 13.77 -4.34
C PRO A 256 8.95 14.32 -3.25
N GLY A 257 10.19 13.83 -3.23
CA GLY A 257 11.24 14.30 -2.32
C GLY A 257 10.98 14.01 -0.85
N ARG A 258 9.97 13.22 -0.52
CA ARG A 258 9.60 12.90 0.85
C ARG A 258 10.57 11.87 1.44
N THR A 259 11.08 12.15 2.63
CA THR A 259 11.84 11.18 3.42
C THR A 259 10.91 10.45 4.39
N ALA A 260 11.18 9.19 4.67
CA ALA A 260 10.48 8.49 5.72
C ALA A 260 10.76 9.17 7.08
N ASP A 261 9.70 9.52 7.80
CA ASP A 261 9.81 9.95 9.20
C ASP A 261 10.16 8.72 10.05
N LEU A 262 11.42 8.64 10.49
CA LEU A 262 11.93 7.46 11.20
C LEU A 262 11.31 7.28 12.58
N ASP A 263 10.90 8.38 13.25
CA ASP A 263 10.22 8.29 14.54
C ASP A 263 8.81 7.73 14.38
N MET A 264 8.07 8.22 13.40
CA MET A 264 6.75 7.68 13.03
C MET A 264 6.88 6.23 12.56
N ALA A 265 7.85 5.93 11.71
CA ALA A 265 8.10 4.57 11.22
C ALA A 265 8.45 3.61 12.38
N GLN A 266 9.24 4.03 13.37
CA GLN A 266 9.57 3.19 14.53
C GLN A 266 8.32 2.92 15.38
N GLN A 267 7.49 3.92 15.64
CA GLN A 267 6.24 3.74 16.37
C GLN A 267 5.30 2.76 15.66
N ALA A 268 5.24 2.85 14.33
CA ALA A 268 4.44 1.93 13.52
C ALA A 268 5.00 0.50 13.54
N ILE A 269 6.33 0.34 13.42
CA ILE A 269 7.01 -0.97 13.53
C ILE A 269 6.75 -1.60 14.89
N ASP A 270 6.90 -0.83 15.98
CA ASP A 270 6.66 -1.30 17.34
C ASP A 270 5.21 -1.77 17.51
N THR A 271 4.26 -1.01 16.95
CA THR A 271 2.83 -1.35 16.98
C THR A 271 2.53 -2.61 16.19
N VAL A 272 3.09 -2.76 14.97
CA VAL A 272 2.94 -3.96 14.14
C VAL A 272 3.58 -5.18 14.82
N ALA A 273 4.78 -5.03 15.37
CA ALA A 273 5.48 -6.08 16.05
C ALA A 273 4.72 -6.56 17.30
N ALA A 274 4.16 -5.63 18.08
CA ALA A 274 3.32 -5.94 19.23
C ALA A 274 2.04 -6.69 18.83
N GLU A 275 1.34 -6.28 17.76
CA GLU A 275 0.15 -6.98 17.28
C GLU A 275 0.48 -8.40 16.77
N LEU A 276 1.67 -8.59 16.17
CA LEU A 276 2.15 -9.89 15.71
C LEU A 276 2.77 -10.75 16.82
N GLY A 277 3.04 -10.18 18.02
CA GLY A 277 3.69 -10.88 19.12
C GLY A 277 5.17 -11.20 18.86
N ILE A 278 5.89 -10.37 18.12
CA ILE A 278 7.30 -10.53 17.74
C ILE A 278 8.13 -9.31 18.12
N ALA A 279 9.46 -9.45 18.13
CA ALA A 279 10.34 -8.34 18.43
C ALA A 279 10.36 -7.30 17.26
N PRO A 280 10.37 -5.99 17.56
CA PRO A 280 10.51 -4.97 16.54
C PRO A 280 11.94 -4.93 15.98
N VAL A 281 12.08 -4.27 14.81
CA VAL A 281 13.39 -3.93 14.22
C VAL A 281 13.56 -2.41 14.21
N PRO A 282 14.80 -1.88 14.19
CA PRO A 282 15.03 -0.45 14.06
C PRO A 282 14.52 0.07 12.72
N ALA A 283 13.77 1.18 12.73
CA ALA A 283 13.25 1.83 11.52
C ALA A 283 14.38 2.23 10.55
N GLU A 284 15.50 2.69 11.08
CA GLU A 284 16.70 3.04 10.30
C GLU A 284 17.19 1.88 9.41
N ALA A 285 17.10 0.64 9.89
CA ALA A 285 17.53 -0.53 9.14
C ALA A 285 16.69 -0.79 7.88
N MET A 286 15.41 -0.43 7.90
CA MET A 286 14.51 -0.62 6.75
C MET A 286 14.32 0.66 5.93
N TYR A 287 14.15 1.79 6.59
CA TYR A 287 13.72 3.04 5.94
C TYR A 287 14.81 4.11 5.87
N GLY A 288 15.98 3.88 6.46
CA GLY A 288 17.03 4.91 6.57
C GLY A 288 17.60 5.42 5.25
N LEU A 289 17.38 4.71 4.14
CA LEU A 289 17.75 5.15 2.80
C LEU A 289 16.58 5.77 2.03
N ALA A 290 15.35 5.46 2.41
CA ALA A 290 14.17 5.93 1.69
C ALA A 290 14.06 7.46 1.75
N GLY A 291 14.08 8.10 0.58
CA GLY A 291 13.99 9.55 0.43
C GLY A 291 15.28 10.32 0.71
N LYS A 292 16.40 9.69 1.05
CA LYS A 292 17.71 10.36 0.94
C LYS A 292 17.96 10.66 -0.53
N SER A 293 18.36 11.91 -0.83
CA SER A 293 18.69 12.29 -2.20
C SER A 293 19.62 11.25 -2.81
N ILE A 294 19.24 10.69 -3.95
CA ILE A 294 20.01 9.68 -4.70
C ILE A 294 21.40 10.22 -5.08
N ALA A 295 21.59 11.54 -5.06
CA ALA A 295 22.89 12.20 -5.21
C ALA A 295 23.81 12.05 -3.97
N SER A 296 23.32 11.48 -2.87
CA SER A 296 24.06 11.29 -1.59
C SER A 296 24.33 9.83 -1.25
N ILE A 297 23.99 8.90 -2.12
CA ILE A 297 24.36 7.49 -2.09
C ILE A 297 25.36 7.23 -3.21
#